data_0eecbf84872300c4da104c8fbe883d01
#
_entry.id   0eecbf84872300c4da104c8fbe883d01
#
_cell.length_a   1.000
_cell.length_b   1.000
_cell.length_c   1.000
_cell.angle_alpha   90.00
_cell.angle_beta   90.00
_cell.angle_gamma   90.00
#
_symmetry.space_group_name_H-M   'P 1'
#
loop_
_entity.id
_entity.type
_entity.pdbx_description
1 polymer ?
#
loop_
_entity_poly.entity_id
_entity_poly.type
_entity_poly.pdbx_seq_one_letter_code
_entity_poly.pdbx_strand_id
1 'polypeptide(L)'
;MVRTRPALANAMIDYSFTGVSAHAGANPQDGRSALDAVELMNIGANFLREHVPTTSRVHYAIIDAGGDMPNVVQQRAKVRYMIRATTTKEVDELADRVRRIAQGAALMTDTKVVEERLMAYKELITIPTLQRVAN
;
A
#
# COMPACT_ATOMS: atom_id res chain seq x y z
N MET A 1 -23.70 -23.14 15.63
CA MET A 1 -22.35 -23.73 15.72
C MET A 1 -21.31 -22.68 15.32
N VAL A 2 -20.46 -22.27 16.26
CA VAL A 2 -19.38 -21.31 15.96
C VAL A 2 -18.18 -22.08 15.42
N ARG A 3 -17.76 -21.74 14.21
CA ARG A 3 -16.53 -22.33 13.64
C ARG A 3 -15.40 -21.31 13.74
N THR A 4 -14.32 -21.68 14.37
CA THR A 4 -13.10 -20.87 14.36
C THR A 4 -12.38 -21.10 13.03
N ARG A 5 -12.21 -20.03 12.25
CA ARG A 5 -11.43 -20.07 11.01
C ARG A 5 -10.10 -19.38 11.22
N PRO A 6 -9.01 -19.87 10.63
CA PRO A 6 -7.77 -19.13 10.63
C PRO A 6 -7.97 -17.75 9.99
N ALA A 7 -7.51 -16.69 10.66
CA ALA A 7 -7.44 -15.38 10.07
C ALA A 7 -6.22 -15.31 9.14
N LEU A 8 -6.34 -14.56 8.04
CA LEU A 8 -5.21 -14.29 7.17
C LEU A 8 -4.20 -13.39 7.91
N ALA A 9 -2.92 -13.67 7.72
CA ALA A 9 -1.88 -12.75 8.11
C ALA A 9 -2.02 -11.47 7.27
N ASN A 10 -1.78 -10.32 7.87
CA ASN A 10 -1.87 -9.06 7.14
C ASN A 10 -0.87 -8.02 7.64
N ALA A 11 -0.61 -7.02 6.81
CA ALA A 11 0.16 -5.85 7.16
C ALA A 11 -0.53 -4.61 6.57
N MET A 12 -0.57 -3.53 7.33
CA MET A 12 -1.03 -2.22 6.89
C MET A 12 0.18 -1.29 6.81
N ILE A 13 0.39 -0.69 5.65
CA ILE A 13 1.60 0.08 5.36
C ILE A 13 1.21 1.39 4.69
N ASP A 14 1.70 2.50 5.22
CA ASP A 14 1.58 3.81 4.59
C ASP A 14 2.82 4.10 3.75
N TYR A 15 2.59 4.60 2.55
CA TYR A 15 3.61 5.13 1.66
C TYR A 15 3.37 6.62 1.49
N SER A 16 4.30 7.42 2.00
CA SER A 16 4.25 8.88 1.93
C SER A 16 5.24 9.36 0.89
N PHE A 17 4.74 10.05 -0.13
CA PHE A 17 5.56 10.62 -1.19
C PHE A 17 5.73 12.11 -0.96
N THR A 18 6.96 12.60 -1.20
CA THR A 18 7.29 14.02 -1.15
C THR A 18 7.89 14.43 -2.48
N GLY A 19 7.30 15.44 -3.07
CA GLY A 19 7.75 16.03 -4.33
C GLY A 19 8.09 17.50 -4.16
N VAL A 20 7.91 18.28 -5.22
CA VAL A 20 8.16 19.72 -5.25
C VAL A 20 6.94 20.41 -5.80
N SER A 21 6.40 21.37 -5.06
CA SER A 21 5.25 22.16 -5.48
C SER A 21 5.66 23.18 -6.56
N ALA A 22 4.76 23.44 -7.48
CA ALA A 22 4.92 24.45 -8.51
C ALA A 22 3.54 24.84 -9.05
N HIS A 23 3.45 26.02 -9.69
CA HIS A 23 2.24 26.40 -10.43
C HIS A 23 2.16 25.60 -11.72
N ALA A 24 1.13 24.78 -11.86
CA ALA A 24 1.03 23.83 -12.99
C ALA A 24 0.89 24.50 -14.36
N GLY A 25 0.39 25.73 -14.42
CA GLY A 25 0.26 26.49 -15.66
C GLY A 25 1.45 27.40 -15.95
N ALA A 26 2.09 27.97 -14.91
CA ALA A 26 3.14 28.97 -15.08
C ALA A 26 4.55 28.36 -15.18
N ASN A 27 4.87 27.42 -14.28
CA ASN A 27 6.21 26.82 -14.22
C ASN A 27 6.15 25.33 -13.84
N PRO A 28 5.43 24.51 -14.63
CA PRO A 28 5.24 23.09 -14.31
C PRO A 28 6.55 22.31 -14.29
N GLN A 29 7.55 22.74 -15.05
CA GLN A 29 8.85 22.08 -15.12
C GLN A 29 9.61 22.07 -13.78
N ASP A 30 9.27 22.97 -12.88
CA ASP A 30 9.87 23.03 -11.54
C ASP A 30 9.19 22.10 -10.54
N GLY A 31 8.02 21.55 -10.90
CA GLY A 31 7.26 20.68 -10.04
C GLY A 31 7.65 19.20 -10.15
N ARG A 32 7.41 18.47 -9.06
CA ARG A 32 7.49 17.01 -8.99
C ARG A 32 6.30 16.54 -8.17
N SER A 33 5.35 15.87 -8.83
CA SER A 33 4.06 15.56 -8.22
C SER A 33 4.12 14.29 -7.38
N ALA A 34 3.91 14.45 -6.08
CA ALA A 34 3.75 13.31 -5.18
C ALA A 34 2.47 12.52 -5.49
N LEU A 35 1.42 13.18 -5.96
CA LEU A 35 0.19 12.48 -6.35
C LEU A 35 0.42 11.60 -7.58
N ASP A 36 1.19 12.06 -8.56
CA ASP A 36 1.55 11.23 -9.72
C ASP A 36 2.27 9.96 -9.27
N ALA A 37 3.15 10.07 -8.26
CA ALA A 37 3.82 8.90 -7.71
C ALA A 37 2.83 7.91 -7.08
N VAL A 38 1.85 8.41 -6.32
CA VAL A 38 0.79 7.56 -5.74
C VAL A 38 -0.01 6.87 -6.85
N GLU A 39 -0.39 7.61 -7.89
CA GLU A 39 -1.15 7.04 -9.01
C GLU A 39 -0.35 5.97 -9.75
N LEU A 40 0.92 6.20 -10.02
CA LEU A 40 1.80 5.20 -10.65
C LEU A 40 2.00 3.98 -9.77
N MET A 41 2.17 4.17 -8.46
CA MET A 41 2.24 3.05 -7.51
C MET A 41 0.96 2.20 -7.57
N ASN A 42 -0.20 2.83 -7.58
CA ASN A 42 -1.49 2.14 -7.62
C ASN A 42 -1.67 1.35 -8.93
N ILE A 43 -1.23 1.90 -10.05
CA ILE A 43 -1.23 1.19 -11.34
C ILE A 43 -0.31 -0.04 -11.25
N GLY A 44 0.90 0.12 -10.73
CA GLY A 44 1.83 -0.98 -10.55
C GLY A 44 1.29 -2.08 -9.64
N ALA A 45 0.62 -1.71 -8.56
CA ALA A 45 -0.03 -2.66 -7.67
C ALA A 45 -1.18 -3.41 -8.37
N ASN A 46 -1.92 -2.74 -9.25
CA ASN A 46 -2.98 -3.39 -10.03
C ASN A 46 -2.41 -4.46 -10.97
N PHE A 47 -1.28 -4.21 -11.60
CA PHE A 47 -0.60 -5.22 -12.41
C PHE A 47 -0.06 -6.37 -11.56
N LEU A 48 0.44 -6.08 -10.37
CA LEU A 48 0.93 -7.10 -9.44
C LEU A 48 -0.15 -8.11 -9.07
N ARG A 49 -1.40 -7.70 -9.01
CA ARG A 49 -2.52 -8.58 -8.62
C ARG A 49 -2.67 -9.81 -9.50
N GLU A 50 -2.25 -9.76 -10.75
CA GLU A 50 -2.27 -10.90 -11.66
C GLU A 50 -1.13 -11.91 -11.38
N HIS A 51 -0.19 -11.57 -10.52
CA HIS A 51 1.03 -12.33 -10.31
C HIS A 51 1.24 -12.70 -8.84
N VAL A 52 0.14 -12.85 -8.10
CA VAL A 52 0.12 -13.28 -6.71
C VAL A 52 -0.80 -14.49 -6.55
N PRO A 53 -0.60 -15.32 -5.52
CA PRO A 53 -1.52 -16.42 -5.24
C PRO A 53 -2.96 -15.93 -5.05
N THR A 54 -3.93 -16.74 -5.44
CA THR A 54 -5.36 -16.39 -5.31
C THR A 54 -5.80 -16.19 -3.87
N THR A 55 -5.03 -16.68 -2.91
CA THR A 55 -5.25 -16.51 -1.47
C THR A 55 -4.72 -15.18 -0.96
N SER A 56 -3.91 -14.48 -1.74
CA SER A 56 -3.35 -13.18 -1.36
C SER A 56 -4.27 -12.05 -1.80
N ARG A 57 -4.19 -10.92 -1.08
CA ARG A 57 -4.95 -9.71 -1.40
C ARG A 57 -4.08 -8.48 -1.21
N VAL A 58 -4.26 -7.52 -2.11
CA VAL A 58 -3.62 -6.21 -2.05
C VAL A 58 -4.72 -5.16 -2.20
N HIS A 59 -4.93 -4.37 -1.15
CA HIS A 59 -5.92 -3.31 -1.13
C HIS A 59 -5.22 -1.98 -0.90
N TYR A 60 -5.79 -0.88 -1.40
CA TYR A 60 -5.28 0.44 -1.08
C TYR A 60 -6.37 1.47 -0.94
N ALA A 61 -6.03 2.55 -0.22
CA ALA A 61 -6.85 3.75 -0.14
C ALA A 61 -5.91 4.97 -0.15
N ILE A 62 -6.28 5.99 -0.91
CA ILE A 62 -5.55 7.25 -0.89
C ILE A 62 -5.95 8.01 0.38
N ILE A 63 -4.98 8.30 1.24
CA ILE A 63 -5.20 8.98 2.52
C ILE A 63 -5.07 10.49 2.36
N ASP A 64 -4.12 10.95 1.54
CA ASP A 64 -3.88 12.37 1.26
C ASP A 64 -3.53 12.50 -0.22
N ALA A 65 -4.35 13.21 -0.97
CA ALA A 65 -4.12 13.46 -2.39
C ALA A 65 -3.26 14.71 -2.64
N GLY A 66 -2.84 15.42 -1.60
CA GLY A 66 -1.93 16.54 -1.70
C GLY A 66 -2.59 17.90 -1.88
N GLY A 67 -3.90 17.99 -1.68
CA GLY A 67 -4.66 19.24 -1.77
C GLY A 67 -5.80 19.15 -2.76
N ASP A 68 -6.54 20.25 -2.90
CA ASP A 68 -7.77 20.34 -3.70
C ASP A 68 -7.66 21.31 -4.89
N MET A 69 -6.51 21.94 -5.07
CA MET A 69 -6.31 22.91 -6.15
C MET A 69 -5.62 22.25 -7.35
N PRO A 70 -6.31 22.07 -8.49
CA PRO A 70 -5.77 21.34 -9.64
C PRO A 70 -4.61 22.08 -10.35
N ASN A 71 -4.46 23.36 -10.09
CA ASN A 71 -3.40 24.20 -10.70
C ASN A 71 -2.11 24.23 -9.85
N VAL A 72 -2.03 23.44 -8.79
CA VAL A 72 -0.84 23.33 -7.93
C VAL A 72 -0.31 21.91 -8.00
N VAL A 73 0.97 21.74 -8.33
CA VAL A 73 1.63 20.45 -8.30
C VAL A 73 1.74 19.98 -6.84
N GLN A 74 1.31 18.77 -6.56
CA GLN A 74 1.20 18.25 -5.20
C GLN A 74 2.57 17.93 -4.63
N GLN A 75 2.93 18.62 -3.54
CA GLN A 75 4.20 18.42 -2.84
C GLN A 75 4.22 17.17 -1.97
N ARG A 76 3.05 16.71 -1.50
CA ARG A 76 2.91 15.52 -0.67
C ARG A 76 1.69 14.72 -1.11
N ALA A 77 1.77 13.43 -0.93
CA ALA A 77 0.64 12.53 -1.06
C ALA A 77 0.90 11.27 -0.25
N LYS A 78 -0.14 10.61 0.21
CA LYS A 78 -0.03 9.40 1.01
C LYS A 78 -1.06 8.38 0.56
N VAL A 79 -0.63 7.15 0.40
CA VAL A 79 -1.49 6.00 0.12
C VAL A 79 -1.25 4.91 1.16
N ARG A 80 -2.33 4.27 1.58
CA ARG A 80 -2.30 3.17 2.56
C ARG A 80 -2.60 1.87 1.86
N TYR A 81 -1.73 0.89 2.08
CA TYR A 81 -1.89 -0.46 1.54
C TYR A 81 -2.20 -1.44 2.66
N MET A 82 -3.08 -2.38 2.37
CA MET A 82 -3.30 -3.56 3.22
C MET A 82 -2.98 -4.79 2.39
N ILE A 83 -2.06 -5.61 2.91
CA ILE A 83 -1.58 -6.82 2.27
C ILE A 83 -2.02 -8.00 3.12
N ARG A 84 -2.63 -8.99 2.49
CA ARG A 84 -3.10 -10.21 3.15
C ARG A 84 -2.59 -11.44 2.44
N ALA A 85 -2.21 -12.45 3.24
CA ALA A 85 -1.79 -13.75 2.75
C ALA A 85 -2.05 -14.82 3.80
N THR A 86 -1.81 -16.08 3.48
CA THR A 86 -2.07 -17.18 4.40
C THR A 86 -1.05 -17.26 5.53
N THR A 87 0.17 -16.78 5.30
CA THR A 87 1.26 -16.82 6.30
C THR A 87 1.94 -15.47 6.41
N THR A 88 2.58 -15.22 7.55
CA THR A 88 3.40 -14.03 7.77
C THR A 88 4.55 -13.91 6.75
N LYS A 89 5.16 -15.05 6.41
CA LYS A 89 6.23 -15.09 5.41
C LYS A 89 5.74 -14.60 4.05
N GLU A 90 4.56 -15.05 3.61
CA GLU A 90 3.97 -14.62 2.33
C GLU A 90 3.61 -13.13 2.36
N VAL A 91 3.11 -12.62 3.49
CA VAL A 91 2.86 -11.18 3.67
C VAL A 91 4.15 -10.38 3.50
N ASP A 92 5.24 -10.81 4.13
CA ASP A 92 6.52 -10.10 4.05
C ASP A 92 7.10 -10.14 2.62
N GLU A 93 7.00 -11.26 1.93
CA GLU A 93 7.42 -11.39 0.54
C GLU A 93 6.61 -10.47 -0.38
N LEU A 94 5.30 -10.42 -0.18
CA LEU A 94 4.41 -9.56 -0.96
C LEU A 94 4.64 -8.08 -0.63
N ALA A 95 4.84 -7.75 0.64
CA ALA A 95 5.19 -6.39 1.07
C ALA A 95 6.47 -5.90 0.41
N ASP A 96 7.46 -6.77 0.24
CA ASP A 96 8.71 -6.44 -0.44
C ASP A 96 8.46 -6.10 -1.93
N ARG A 97 7.58 -6.84 -2.60
CA ARG A 97 7.19 -6.55 -3.99
C ARG A 97 6.47 -5.22 -4.09
N VAL A 98 5.55 -4.91 -3.17
CA VAL A 98 4.82 -3.63 -3.13
C VAL A 98 5.80 -2.47 -2.85
N ARG A 99 6.76 -2.67 -1.96
CA ARG A 99 7.81 -1.67 -1.68
C ARG A 99 8.58 -1.32 -2.95
N ARG A 100 8.96 -2.30 -3.75
CA ARG A 100 9.69 -2.05 -5.00
C ARG A 100 8.86 -1.27 -6.01
N ILE A 101 7.55 -1.47 -6.03
CA ILE A 101 6.63 -0.66 -6.84
C ILE A 101 6.64 0.78 -6.36
N ALA A 102 6.57 1.02 -5.04
CA ALA A 102 6.64 2.36 -4.47
C ALA A 102 7.97 3.06 -4.83
N GLN A 103 9.08 2.34 -4.74
CA GLN A 103 10.39 2.86 -5.12
C GLN A 103 10.46 3.20 -6.61
N GLY A 104 9.88 2.36 -7.46
CA GLY A 104 9.79 2.60 -8.89
C GLY A 104 8.96 3.83 -9.21
N ALA A 105 7.83 4.00 -8.55
CA ALA A 105 6.98 5.19 -8.72
C ALA A 105 7.71 6.47 -8.31
N ALA A 106 8.43 6.44 -7.20
CA ALA A 106 9.24 7.57 -6.76
C ALA A 106 10.35 7.91 -7.77
N LEU A 107 11.01 6.89 -8.31
CA LEU A 107 12.05 7.07 -9.34
C LEU A 107 11.49 7.69 -10.61
N MET A 108 10.34 7.22 -11.09
CA MET A 108 9.71 7.74 -12.31
C MET A 108 9.29 9.21 -12.18
N THR A 109 8.92 9.64 -11.00
CA THR A 109 8.39 11.00 -10.76
C THR A 109 9.42 11.95 -10.14
N ASP A 110 10.62 11.46 -9.87
CA ASP A 110 11.66 12.21 -9.17
C ASP A 110 11.18 12.76 -7.83
N THR A 111 10.46 11.89 -7.10
CA THR A 111 9.98 12.14 -5.74
C THR A 111 10.69 11.22 -4.74
N LYS A 112 10.39 11.41 -3.47
CA LYS A 112 10.91 10.55 -2.40
C LYS A 112 9.76 9.82 -1.74
N VAL A 113 9.97 8.57 -1.35
CA VAL A 113 8.97 7.77 -0.65
C VAL A 113 9.50 7.31 0.71
N VAL A 114 8.62 7.36 1.71
CA VAL A 114 8.85 6.81 3.05
C VAL A 114 7.79 5.77 3.32
N GLU A 115 8.23 4.58 3.72
CA GLU A 115 7.36 3.48 4.12
C GLU A 115 7.22 3.45 5.64
N GLU A 116 5.97 3.35 6.11
CA GLU A 116 5.67 3.18 7.54
C GLU A 116 4.70 2.03 7.72
N ARG A 117 5.16 0.95 8.36
CA ARG A 117 4.30 -0.19 8.69
C ARG A 117 3.51 0.14 9.95
N LEU A 118 2.18 0.29 9.82
CA LEU A 118 1.29 0.68 10.91
C LEU A 118 0.93 -0.49 11.81
N MET A 119 0.59 -1.62 11.21
CA MET A 119 0.24 -2.83 11.94
C MET A 119 0.52 -4.05 11.08
N ALA A 120 0.76 -5.18 11.75
CA ALA A 120 0.89 -6.48 11.11
C ALA A 120 0.24 -7.52 12.03
N TYR A 121 -0.63 -8.35 11.45
CA TYR A 121 -1.26 -9.46 12.15
C TYR A 121 -0.69 -10.77 11.61
N LYS A 122 -0.32 -11.64 12.53
CA LYS A 122 0.12 -13.01 12.19
C LYS A 122 -1.10 -13.88 11.89
N GLU A 123 -0.87 -14.95 11.15
CA GLU A 123 -1.90 -15.94 10.89
C GLU A 123 -2.40 -16.54 12.21
N LEU A 124 -3.70 -16.76 12.29
CA LEU A 124 -4.33 -17.38 13.44
C LEU A 124 -4.28 -18.90 13.27
N ILE A 125 -3.63 -19.57 14.20
CA ILE A 125 -3.60 -21.04 14.26
C ILE A 125 -4.87 -21.53 14.95
N THR A 126 -5.63 -22.39 14.28
CA THR A 126 -6.82 -22.99 14.86
C THR A 126 -6.44 -24.01 15.93
N ILE A 127 -6.94 -23.82 17.14
CA ILE A 127 -6.72 -24.73 18.26
C ILE A 127 -7.99 -25.56 18.46
N PRO A 128 -7.94 -26.90 18.30
CA PRO A 128 -9.13 -27.74 18.43
C PRO A 128 -9.86 -27.61 19.78
N THR A 129 -9.12 -27.36 20.84
CA THR A 129 -9.69 -27.17 22.19
C THR A 129 -10.57 -25.92 22.27
N LEU A 130 -10.18 -24.81 21.58
CA LEU A 130 -10.99 -23.59 21.49
C LEU A 130 -12.27 -23.83 20.71
N GLN A 131 -12.21 -24.65 19.68
CA GLN A 131 -13.39 -25.00 18.89
C GLN A 131 -14.42 -25.78 19.74
N ARG A 132 -13.98 -26.64 20.61
CA ARG A 132 -14.87 -27.36 21.56
C ARG A 132 -15.55 -26.41 22.54
N VAL A 133 -14.82 -25.44 23.05
CA VAL A 133 -15.36 -24.47 24.02
C VAL A 133 -16.34 -23.52 23.35
N ALA A 134 -16.12 -23.17 22.09
CA ALA A 134 -17.00 -22.28 21.32
C ALA A 134 -18.31 -22.95 20.86
N ASN A 135 -18.39 -24.28 20.88
CA ASN A 135 -19.57 -25.06 20.58
C ASN A 135 -20.33 -25.39 21.86
#